data_684970214f739ae3c56b739ea96216f5
#
_entry.id   684970214f739ae3c56b739ea96216f5
#
_cell.length_a   1.000
_cell.length_b   1.000
_cell.length_c   1.000
_cell.angle_alpha   90.00
_cell.angle_beta   90.00
_cell.angle_gamma   90.00
#
_symmetry.space_group_name_H-M   'P 1'
#
loop_
_entity.id
_entity.type
_entity.pdbx_description
1 polymer ?
#
loop_
_entity_poly.entity_id
_entity_poly.type
_entity_poly.pdbx_seq_one_letter_code
_entity_poly.pdbx_strand_id
1 'polypeptide(L)'
;MVIPAKALPAAKSRLLPALADPAAHRALVLAIREDTLAAARLAAPVARVLLAVDRRQGAPAGVQELVQSRPGLNAALAEAAEHAATAWPEDGVAALVGDLPALQAAELANALRAATGHPRSFVPDAAGTGTTLLAARPGEALAPSFGTGSAARHRLDAFELPAGPGLRHDVDTAEDLVSAGRLALGPATAAVLAAVGVTVRSP
;
A
#
# COMPACT_ATOMS: atom_id res chain seq x y z
N MET A 1 -4.23 -5.63 8.58
CA MET A 1 -3.77 -4.75 7.46
C MET A 1 -4.62 -5.03 6.24
N VAL A 2 -5.21 -4.02 5.65
CA VAL A 2 -5.96 -4.10 4.39
C VAL A 2 -5.14 -3.44 3.29
N ILE A 3 -4.96 -4.13 2.15
CA ILE A 3 -4.24 -3.61 0.98
C ILE A 3 -5.16 -3.74 -0.24
N PRO A 4 -5.47 -2.65 -0.96
CA PRO A 4 -6.30 -2.73 -2.15
C PRO A 4 -5.49 -3.24 -3.35
N ALA A 5 -6.07 -4.11 -4.15
CA ALA A 5 -5.48 -4.58 -5.40
C ALA A 5 -6.50 -4.54 -6.54
N LYS A 6 -6.33 -3.58 -7.43
CA LYS A 6 -7.10 -3.54 -8.69
C LYS A 6 -6.65 -4.63 -9.65
N ALA A 7 -7.55 -5.08 -10.51
CA ALA A 7 -7.20 -5.95 -11.61
C ALA A 7 -6.13 -5.31 -12.52
N LEU A 8 -5.15 -6.10 -12.90
CA LEU A 8 -3.94 -5.70 -13.63
C LEU A 8 -4.14 -4.84 -14.89
N PRO A 9 -5.21 -5.05 -15.73
CA PRO A 9 -5.36 -4.25 -16.96
C PRO A 9 -5.58 -2.75 -16.73
N ALA A 10 -6.04 -2.35 -15.53
CA ALA A 10 -6.34 -0.96 -15.20
C ALA A 10 -5.32 -0.34 -14.21
N ALA A 11 -4.32 -1.12 -13.79
CA ALA A 11 -3.36 -0.66 -12.79
C ALA A 11 -2.18 0.06 -13.45
N LYS A 12 -1.89 1.27 -12.98
CA LYS A 12 -0.64 2.01 -13.28
C LYS A 12 -0.35 2.27 -14.76
N SER A 13 -1.35 2.65 -15.53
CA SER A 13 -1.17 2.98 -16.97
C SER A 13 -0.13 4.08 -17.23
N ARG A 14 0.15 4.95 -16.24
CA ARG A 14 1.18 6.00 -16.32
C ARG A 14 2.62 5.48 -16.23
N LEU A 15 2.82 4.22 -15.84
CA LEU A 15 4.12 3.54 -15.92
C LEU A 15 4.41 2.97 -17.32
N LEU A 16 3.40 2.84 -18.20
CA LEU A 16 3.56 2.33 -19.56
C LEU A 16 4.65 3.05 -20.39
N PRO A 17 4.80 4.38 -20.33
CA PRO A 17 5.87 5.05 -21.08
C PRO A 17 7.29 4.60 -20.71
N ALA A 18 7.50 4.08 -19.50
CA ALA A 18 8.81 3.59 -19.05
C ALA A 18 9.14 2.19 -19.55
N LEU A 19 8.11 1.41 -19.98
CA LEU A 19 8.24 0.02 -20.40
C LEU A 19 7.43 -0.19 -21.68
N ALA A 20 8.13 -0.29 -22.81
CA ALA A 20 7.51 -0.47 -24.13
C ALA A 20 6.73 -1.80 -24.28
N ASP A 21 7.05 -2.81 -23.43
CA ASP A 21 6.43 -4.13 -23.46
C ASP A 21 5.30 -4.24 -22.40
N PRO A 22 4.06 -4.54 -22.81
CA PRO A 22 2.95 -4.77 -21.87
C PRO A 22 3.17 -5.93 -20.88
N ALA A 23 3.97 -6.94 -21.25
CA ALA A 23 4.29 -8.05 -20.35
C ALA A 23 5.26 -7.59 -19.24
N ALA A 24 6.27 -6.80 -19.59
CA ALA A 24 7.20 -6.20 -18.65
C ALA A 24 6.47 -5.21 -17.70
N HIS A 25 5.53 -4.40 -18.21
CA HIS A 25 4.70 -3.54 -17.39
C HIS A 25 3.88 -4.34 -16.36
N ARG A 26 3.22 -5.41 -16.81
CA ARG A 26 2.45 -6.28 -15.91
C ARG A 26 3.34 -6.91 -14.83
N ALA A 27 4.53 -7.40 -15.23
CA ALA A 27 5.49 -7.98 -14.30
C ALA A 27 5.94 -6.95 -13.24
N LEU A 28 6.19 -5.70 -13.64
CA LEU A 28 6.58 -4.64 -12.72
C LEU A 28 5.46 -4.29 -11.73
N VAL A 29 4.22 -4.15 -12.19
CA VAL A 29 3.07 -3.87 -11.31
C VAL A 29 2.88 -4.98 -10.27
N LEU A 30 3.04 -6.24 -10.68
CA LEU A 30 2.98 -7.38 -9.77
C LEU A 30 4.13 -7.38 -8.77
N ALA A 31 5.35 -7.11 -9.23
CA ALA A 31 6.53 -7.06 -8.38
C ALA A 31 6.46 -5.97 -7.31
N ILE A 32 6.02 -4.76 -7.69
CA ILE A 32 5.78 -3.65 -6.75
C ILE A 32 4.79 -4.08 -5.65
N ARG A 33 3.68 -4.71 -6.05
CA ARG A 33 2.68 -5.20 -5.09
C ARG A 33 3.25 -6.32 -4.21
N GLU A 34 4.04 -7.22 -4.78
CA GLU A 34 4.67 -8.31 -4.03
C GLU A 34 5.61 -7.78 -2.95
N ASP A 35 6.46 -6.81 -3.27
CA ASP A 35 7.36 -6.18 -2.30
C ASP A 35 6.58 -5.47 -1.19
N THR A 36 5.51 -4.74 -1.52
CA THR A 36 4.64 -4.10 -0.53
C THR A 36 3.98 -5.14 0.40
N LEU A 37 3.45 -6.23 -0.15
CA LEU A 37 2.85 -7.32 0.63
C LEU A 37 3.88 -8.03 1.50
N ALA A 38 5.09 -8.25 0.99
CA ALA A 38 6.17 -8.87 1.75
C ALA A 38 6.58 -8.01 2.94
N ALA A 39 6.78 -6.72 2.74
CA ALA A 39 7.10 -5.78 3.82
C ALA A 39 5.96 -5.70 4.87
N ALA A 40 4.70 -5.67 4.43
CA ALA A 40 3.55 -5.68 5.34
C ALA A 40 3.49 -6.94 6.21
N ARG A 41 3.74 -8.11 5.62
CA ARG A 41 3.75 -9.39 6.36
C ARG A 41 4.91 -9.53 7.35
N LEU A 42 6.03 -8.88 7.07
CA LEU A 42 7.23 -8.89 7.93
C LEU A 42 7.17 -7.83 9.03
N ALA A 43 6.25 -6.86 8.95
CA ALA A 43 6.09 -5.84 9.97
C ALA A 43 5.48 -6.44 11.25
N ALA A 44 6.23 -6.47 12.34
CA ALA A 44 5.89 -7.17 13.59
C ALA A 44 4.47 -6.89 14.16
N PRO A 45 3.88 -5.67 14.08
CA PRO A 45 2.51 -5.42 14.54
C PRO A 45 1.42 -5.97 13.61
N VAL A 46 1.76 -6.46 12.41
CA VAL A 46 0.77 -6.92 11.43
C VAL A 46 0.47 -8.41 11.65
N ALA A 47 -0.64 -8.70 12.30
CA ALA A 47 -1.08 -10.09 12.54
C ALA A 47 -1.63 -10.75 11.26
N ARG A 48 -2.32 -9.97 10.40
CA ARG A 48 -3.02 -10.48 9.20
C ARG A 48 -2.98 -9.47 8.07
N VAL A 49 -2.90 -9.96 6.83
CA VAL A 49 -3.00 -9.14 5.63
C VAL A 49 -4.22 -9.58 4.81
N LEU A 50 -5.14 -8.64 4.57
CA LEU A 50 -6.30 -8.78 3.70
C LEU A 50 -6.03 -8.05 2.40
N LEU A 51 -6.13 -8.73 1.28
CA LEU A 51 -6.04 -8.14 -0.05
C LEU A 51 -7.46 -7.89 -0.56
N ALA A 52 -7.89 -6.62 -0.59
CA ALA A 52 -9.19 -6.24 -1.14
C ALA A 52 -9.12 -6.23 -2.67
N VAL A 53 -9.85 -7.14 -3.31
CA VAL A 53 -9.82 -7.38 -4.77
C VAL A 53 -11.20 -7.23 -5.39
N ASP A 54 -11.27 -6.85 -6.65
CA ASP A 54 -12.51 -6.84 -7.44
C ASP A 54 -12.93 -8.25 -7.87
N ARG A 55 -11.99 -9.15 -8.01
CA ARG A 55 -12.15 -10.57 -8.32
C ARG A 55 -10.97 -11.37 -7.80
N ARG A 56 -11.15 -12.66 -7.56
CA ARG A 56 -10.04 -13.52 -7.13
C ARG A 56 -8.90 -13.51 -8.15
N GLN A 57 -7.67 -13.35 -7.66
CA GLN A 57 -6.47 -13.22 -8.46
C GLN A 57 -5.39 -14.24 -8.06
N GLY A 58 -5.57 -14.94 -6.92
CA GLY A 58 -4.56 -15.77 -6.28
C GLY A 58 -3.61 -14.92 -5.43
N ALA A 59 -3.85 -14.88 -4.12
CA ALA A 59 -2.96 -14.20 -3.19
C ALA A 59 -1.75 -15.07 -2.81
N PRO A 60 -0.61 -14.45 -2.47
CA PRO A 60 0.52 -15.17 -1.88
C PRO A 60 0.15 -15.88 -0.57
N ALA A 61 0.91 -16.91 -0.20
CA ALA A 61 0.72 -17.60 1.07
C ALA A 61 0.73 -16.60 2.25
N GLY A 62 -0.21 -16.73 3.19
CA GLY A 62 -0.36 -15.85 4.33
C GLY A 62 -1.09 -14.53 4.06
N VAL A 63 -1.62 -14.32 2.86
CA VAL A 63 -2.49 -13.21 2.50
C VAL A 63 -3.88 -13.73 2.17
N GLN A 64 -4.91 -13.17 2.79
CA GLN A 64 -6.31 -13.54 2.53
C GLN A 64 -6.93 -12.58 1.52
N GLU A 65 -7.54 -13.10 0.45
CA GLU A 65 -8.32 -12.28 -0.48
C GLU A 65 -9.74 -12.04 0.04
N LEU A 66 -10.14 -10.78 0.03
CA LEU A 66 -11.54 -10.37 0.20
C LEU A 66 -12.04 -9.77 -1.13
N VAL A 67 -13.00 -10.46 -1.74
CA VAL A 67 -13.64 -9.94 -2.95
C VAL A 67 -14.66 -8.88 -2.56
N GLN A 68 -14.43 -7.64 -3.00
CA GLN A 68 -15.30 -6.51 -2.69
C GLN A 68 -16.68 -6.67 -3.35
N SER A 69 -17.73 -6.29 -2.64
CA SER A 69 -19.09 -6.25 -3.17
C SER A 69 -19.47 -4.88 -3.74
N ARG A 70 -18.81 -3.83 -3.29
CA ARG A 70 -19.07 -2.43 -3.66
C ARG A 70 -17.94 -1.88 -4.54
N PRO A 71 -18.22 -1.21 -5.67
CA PRO A 71 -17.18 -0.64 -6.53
C PRO A 71 -16.51 0.57 -5.90
N GLY A 72 -15.23 0.76 -6.21
CA GLY A 72 -14.45 1.91 -5.77
C GLY A 72 -13.49 1.63 -4.61
N LEU A 73 -12.38 2.38 -4.60
CA LEU A 73 -11.28 2.17 -3.65
C LEU A 73 -11.73 2.30 -2.19
N ASN A 74 -12.38 3.41 -1.86
CA ASN A 74 -12.78 3.69 -0.48
C ASN A 74 -13.88 2.72 -0.01
N ALA A 75 -14.79 2.33 -0.88
CA ALA A 75 -15.81 1.34 -0.56
C ALA A 75 -15.20 -0.04 -0.28
N ALA A 76 -14.23 -0.47 -1.09
CA ALA A 76 -13.50 -1.72 -0.89
C ALA A 76 -12.71 -1.73 0.43
N LEU A 77 -12.04 -0.62 0.73
CA LEU A 77 -11.29 -0.48 1.99
C LEU A 77 -12.21 -0.44 3.21
N ALA A 78 -13.35 0.25 3.13
CA ALA A 78 -14.34 0.28 4.20
C ALA A 78 -14.94 -1.12 4.44
N GLU A 79 -15.34 -1.83 3.38
CA GLU A 79 -15.87 -3.20 3.46
C GLU A 79 -14.86 -4.17 4.08
N ALA A 80 -13.59 -4.09 3.68
CA ALA A 80 -12.54 -4.92 4.25
C ALA A 80 -12.22 -4.57 5.71
N ALA A 81 -12.33 -3.29 6.08
CA ALA A 81 -12.17 -2.86 7.47
C ALA A 81 -13.34 -3.31 8.35
N GLU A 82 -14.57 -3.22 7.87
CA GLU A 82 -15.78 -3.73 8.54
C GLU A 82 -15.68 -5.25 8.76
N HIS A 83 -15.22 -5.99 7.74
CA HIS A 83 -14.96 -7.43 7.86
C HIS A 83 -13.90 -7.72 8.93
N ALA A 84 -12.77 -7.00 8.92
CA ALA A 84 -11.71 -7.18 9.90
C ALA A 84 -12.18 -6.86 11.32
N ALA A 85 -12.90 -5.77 11.53
CA ALA A 85 -13.43 -5.37 12.83
C ALA A 85 -14.44 -6.39 13.39
N THR A 86 -15.21 -7.03 12.51
CA THR A 86 -16.15 -8.09 12.91
C THR A 86 -15.43 -9.40 13.24
N ALA A 87 -14.45 -9.78 12.44
CA ALA A 87 -13.74 -11.05 12.59
C ALA A 87 -12.70 -11.01 13.74
N TRP A 88 -12.14 -9.85 14.02
CA TRP A 88 -11.08 -9.63 15.02
C TRP A 88 -11.30 -8.30 15.76
N PRO A 89 -12.30 -8.21 16.64
CA PRO A 89 -12.72 -6.95 17.26
C PRO A 89 -11.68 -6.32 18.19
N GLU A 90 -10.73 -7.11 18.68
CA GLU A 90 -9.62 -6.62 19.52
C GLU A 90 -8.43 -6.07 18.71
N ASP A 91 -8.42 -6.27 17.38
CA ASP A 91 -7.35 -5.78 16.52
C ASP A 91 -7.69 -4.38 15.97
N GLY A 92 -6.69 -3.51 15.89
CA GLY A 92 -6.78 -2.30 15.09
C GLY A 92 -6.76 -2.64 13.59
N VAL A 93 -7.33 -1.77 12.77
CA VAL A 93 -7.35 -1.94 11.31
C VAL A 93 -6.54 -0.83 10.65
N ALA A 94 -5.72 -1.19 9.67
CA ALA A 94 -5.02 -0.20 8.86
C ALA A 94 -5.14 -0.52 7.37
N ALA A 95 -5.37 0.51 6.55
CA ALA A 95 -5.30 0.46 5.09
C ALA A 95 -3.94 0.98 4.64
N LEU A 96 -3.26 0.20 3.79
CA LEU A 96 -1.98 0.54 3.18
C LEU A 96 -2.14 0.51 1.66
N VAL A 97 -1.63 1.51 0.94
CA VAL A 97 -1.59 1.45 -0.53
C VAL A 97 -0.70 0.29 -1.00
N GLY A 98 -1.00 -0.27 -2.17
CA GLY A 98 -0.35 -1.50 -2.65
C GLY A 98 0.88 -1.28 -3.54
N ASP A 99 1.47 -0.09 -3.55
CA ASP A 99 2.43 0.39 -4.54
C ASP A 99 3.67 1.07 -3.95
N LEU A 100 4.15 0.53 -2.84
CA LEU A 100 5.31 0.99 -2.08
C LEU A 100 6.52 0.03 -2.27
N PRO A 101 7.20 0.03 -3.42
CA PRO A 101 8.26 -0.95 -3.71
C PRO A 101 9.51 -0.79 -2.84
N ALA A 102 9.67 0.34 -2.17
CA ALA A 102 10.78 0.62 -1.26
C ALA A 102 10.38 0.54 0.23
N LEU A 103 9.17 0.07 0.53
CA LEU A 103 8.68 -0.05 1.90
C LEU A 103 9.55 -1.02 2.71
N GLN A 104 10.06 -0.54 3.84
CA GLN A 104 10.75 -1.38 4.82
C GLN A 104 9.77 -1.81 5.93
N ALA A 105 9.81 -3.10 6.30
CA ALA A 105 8.96 -3.62 7.38
C ALA A 105 9.13 -2.86 8.70
N ALA A 106 10.34 -2.37 8.99
CA ALA A 106 10.64 -1.58 10.18
C ALA A 106 9.95 -0.19 10.15
N GLU A 107 9.87 0.47 9.00
CA GLU A 107 9.17 1.76 8.85
C GLU A 107 7.68 1.59 9.11
N LEU A 108 7.06 0.57 8.51
CA LEU A 108 5.65 0.24 8.75
C LEU A 108 5.41 -0.13 10.21
N ALA A 109 6.27 -0.94 10.81
CA ALA A 109 6.15 -1.32 12.21
C ALA A 109 6.25 -0.11 13.15
N ASN A 110 7.11 0.86 12.86
CA ASN A 110 7.25 2.09 13.64
C ASN A 110 5.98 2.95 13.53
N ALA A 111 5.46 3.15 12.32
CA ALA A 111 4.23 3.91 12.09
C ALA A 111 3.02 3.26 12.79
N LEU A 112 2.88 1.93 12.71
CA LEU A 112 1.78 1.22 13.37
C LEU A 112 1.88 1.27 14.90
N ARG A 113 3.09 1.22 15.47
CA ARG A 113 3.27 1.43 16.92
C ARG A 113 2.88 2.86 17.34
N ALA A 114 3.29 3.86 16.58
CA ALA A 114 2.88 5.24 16.84
C ALA A 114 1.35 5.44 16.71
N ALA A 115 0.71 4.73 15.76
CA ALA A 115 -0.73 4.77 15.56
C ALA A 115 -1.54 4.35 16.79
N THR A 116 -1.00 3.48 17.65
CA THR A 116 -1.70 3.05 18.88
C THR A 116 -2.01 4.18 19.85
N GLY A 117 -1.31 5.30 19.76
CA GLY A 117 -1.53 6.49 20.60
C GLY A 117 -2.75 7.33 20.18
N HIS A 118 -3.38 7.06 19.03
CA HIS A 118 -4.43 7.90 18.45
C HIS A 118 -5.64 7.08 18.05
N PRO A 119 -6.89 7.57 18.19
CA PRO A 119 -8.08 6.87 17.69
C PRO A 119 -7.94 6.52 16.20
N ARG A 120 -7.54 7.52 15.40
CA ARG A 120 -7.21 7.38 13.97
C ARG A 120 -5.92 8.12 13.65
N SER A 121 -5.17 7.60 12.70
CA SER A 121 -3.92 8.21 12.25
C SER A 121 -3.64 7.88 10.80
N PHE A 122 -2.81 8.70 10.14
CA PHE A 122 -2.45 8.49 8.74
C PHE A 122 -1.00 8.90 8.45
N VAL A 123 -0.44 8.37 7.38
CA VAL A 123 0.84 8.77 6.82
C VAL A 123 0.59 9.39 5.45
N PRO A 124 1.01 10.65 5.21
CA PRO A 124 0.91 11.27 3.89
C PRO A 124 1.95 10.66 2.93
N ASP A 125 1.68 10.74 1.62
CA ASP A 125 2.63 10.43 0.57
C ASP A 125 3.87 11.35 0.62
N ALA A 126 4.85 11.11 -0.25
CA ALA A 126 6.07 11.94 -0.30
C ALA A 126 5.78 13.41 -0.66
N ALA A 127 4.75 13.65 -1.46
CA ALA A 127 4.30 15.00 -1.84
C ALA A 127 3.48 15.70 -0.74
N GLY A 128 3.02 14.97 0.27
CA GLY A 128 2.17 15.49 1.36
C GLY A 128 0.72 15.75 0.96
N THR A 129 0.29 15.28 -0.22
CA THR A 129 -1.05 15.51 -0.79
C THR A 129 -1.93 14.29 -0.76
N GLY A 130 -1.37 13.09 -0.94
CA GLY A 130 -2.01 11.80 -0.84
C GLY A 130 -1.82 11.15 0.53
N THR A 131 -2.25 9.90 0.66
CA THR A 131 -2.14 9.09 1.87
C THR A 131 -1.67 7.70 1.49
N THR A 132 -0.64 7.21 2.15
CA THR A 132 -0.12 5.86 1.94
C THR A 132 -0.59 4.87 3.01
N LEU A 133 -0.81 5.33 4.24
CA LEU A 133 -1.31 4.54 5.36
C LEU A 133 -2.43 5.29 6.08
N LEU A 134 -3.52 4.61 6.40
CA LEU A 134 -4.57 5.07 7.32
C LEU A 134 -4.81 3.97 8.35
N ALA A 135 -4.80 4.30 9.63
CA ALA A 135 -4.97 3.35 10.72
C ALA A 135 -6.06 3.80 11.70
N ALA A 136 -6.77 2.84 12.25
CA ALA A 136 -7.76 3.01 13.31
C ALA A 136 -7.52 1.98 14.42
N ARG A 137 -7.69 2.39 15.68
CA ARG A 137 -7.61 1.49 16.84
C ARG A 137 -8.82 0.55 16.89
N PRO A 138 -8.77 -0.49 17.72
CA PRO A 138 -9.95 -1.32 17.99
C PRO A 138 -11.16 -0.45 18.40
N GLY A 139 -12.33 -0.78 17.86
CA GLY A 139 -13.58 -0.05 18.08
C GLY A 139 -13.76 1.24 17.28
N GLU A 140 -12.72 1.72 16.60
CA GLU A 140 -12.79 2.93 15.77
C GLU A 140 -13.02 2.59 14.29
N ALA A 141 -13.87 3.36 13.62
CA ALA A 141 -14.09 3.19 12.19
C ALA A 141 -12.88 3.68 11.38
N LEU A 142 -12.45 2.91 10.38
CA LEU A 142 -11.33 3.32 9.52
C LEU A 142 -11.67 4.58 8.69
N ALA A 143 -12.89 4.68 8.19
CA ALA A 143 -13.42 5.81 7.40
C ALA A 143 -12.46 6.29 6.29
N PRO A 144 -12.12 5.43 5.30
CA PRO A 144 -11.15 5.76 4.27
C PRO A 144 -11.66 6.85 3.32
N SER A 145 -10.76 7.78 2.97
CA SER A 145 -11.00 8.89 2.04
C SER A 145 -9.82 9.09 1.09
N PHE A 146 -9.28 7.97 0.56
CA PHE A 146 -8.15 7.95 -0.37
C PHE A 146 -8.49 8.61 -1.72
N GLY A 147 -7.45 8.96 -2.47
CA GLY A 147 -7.50 9.63 -3.76
C GLY A 147 -6.90 11.04 -3.68
N THR A 148 -6.98 11.80 -4.77
CA THR A 148 -6.37 13.13 -4.89
C THR A 148 -6.75 14.04 -3.71
N GLY A 149 -5.74 14.60 -3.03
CA GLY A 149 -5.96 15.46 -1.87
C GLY A 149 -6.39 14.73 -0.60
N SER A 150 -6.17 13.43 -0.50
CA SER A 150 -6.59 12.61 0.65
C SER A 150 -5.91 13.01 1.96
N ALA A 151 -4.67 13.49 1.94
CA ALA A 151 -4.00 13.95 3.15
C ALA A 151 -4.77 15.11 3.82
N ALA A 152 -5.26 16.06 3.03
CA ALA A 152 -6.06 17.17 3.56
C ALA A 152 -7.39 16.69 4.18
N ARG A 153 -8.03 15.67 3.59
CA ARG A 153 -9.26 15.09 4.15
C ARG A 153 -8.99 14.32 5.45
N HIS A 154 -7.94 13.48 5.46
CA HIS A 154 -7.61 12.72 6.67
C HIS A 154 -7.15 13.60 7.83
N ARG A 155 -6.52 14.76 7.56
CA ARG A 155 -6.13 15.72 8.61
C ARG A 155 -7.31 16.28 9.42
N LEU A 156 -8.54 16.18 8.91
CA LEU A 156 -9.71 16.69 9.60
C LEU A 156 -10.06 15.85 10.84
N ASP A 157 -9.71 14.55 10.84
CA ASP A 157 -10.17 13.61 11.86
C ASP A 157 -9.18 12.49 12.20
N ALA A 158 -7.95 12.54 11.66
CA ALA A 158 -6.88 11.60 11.94
C ALA A 158 -5.55 12.33 12.20
N PHE A 159 -4.75 11.77 13.10
CA PHE A 159 -3.44 12.31 13.46
C PHE A 159 -2.40 11.97 12.37
N GLU A 160 -1.64 12.94 11.91
CA GLU A 160 -0.56 12.74 10.95
C GLU A 160 0.67 12.14 11.65
N LEU A 161 1.10 10.96 11.20
CA LEU A 161 2.26 10.27 11.76
C LEU A 161 3.54 10.60 10.99
N PRO A 162 4.69 10.74 11.67
CA PRO A 162 5.97 10.71 11.02
C PRO A 162 6.24 9.31 10.47
N ALA A 163 6.85 9.23 9.28
CA ALA A 163 7.17 7.95 8.64
C ALA A 163 8.46 8.05 7.83
N GLY A 164 9.11 6.91 7.66
CA GLY A 164 10.27 6.78 6.79
C GLY A 164 9.91 6.95 5.31
N PRO A 165 10.91 7.22 4.46
CA PRO A 165 10.69 7.54 3.05
C PRO A 165 10.07 6.38 2.27
N GLY A 166 10.38 5.11 2.59
CA GLY A 166 9.82 3.95 1.90
C GLY A 166 8.33 3.77 2.14
N LEU A 167 7.80 4.18 3.31
CA LEU A 167 6.36 4.16 3.60
C LEU A 167 5.60 5.31 2.95
N ARG A 168 6.29 6.37 2.52
CA ARG A 168 5.69 7.55 1.92
C ARG A 168 5.76 7.58 0.39
N HIS A 169 6.61 6.72 -0.21
CA HIS A 169 6.96 6.80 -1.62
C HIS A 169 6.20 5.77 -2.44
N ASP A 170 4.95 6.09 -2.76
CA ASP A 170 4.15 5.35 -3.73
C ASP A 170 4.61 5.63 -5.17
N VAL A 171 4.47 4.63 -6.04
CA VAL A 171 4.96 4.69 -7.41
C VAL A 171 3.79 4.67 -8.38
N ASP A 172 3.45 5.83 -8.96
CA ASP A 172 2.42 6.00 -9.99
C ASP A 172 3.00 6.28 -11.38
N THR A 173 4.17 6.90 -11.44
CA THR A 173 4.83 7.35 -12.67
C THR A 173 6.24 6.77 -12.80
N ALA A 174 6.87 6.98 -13.98
CA ALA A 174 8.27 6.62 -14.20
C ALA A 174 9.22 7.41 -13.30
N GLU A 175 8.92 8.68 -13.05
CA GLU A 175 9.69 9.54 -12.14
C GLU A 175 9.64 9.04 -10.71
N ASP A 176 8.47 8.58 -10.25
CA ASP A 176 8.33 7.98 -8.91
C ASP A 176 9.16 6.71 -8.80
N LEU A 177 9.16 5.87 -9.85
CA LEU A 177 9.97 4.65 -9.89
C LEU A 177 11.47 4.95 -9.80
N VAL A 178 11.96 5.97 -10.53
CA VAL A 178 13.35 6.43 -10.45
C VAL A 178 13.67 6.95 -9.05
N SER A 179 12.75 7.70 -8.44
CA SER A 179 12.91 8.24 -7.09
C SER A 179 12.90 7.13 -6.04
N ALA A 180 11.98 6.16 -6.15
CA ALA A 180 11.93 4.98 -5.28
C ALA A 180 13.22 4.15 -5.38
N GLY A 181 13.85 4.12 -6.55
CA GLY A 181 15.12 3.42 -6.75
C GLY A 181 16.31 4.04 -6.04
N ARG A 182 16.21 5.27 -5.55
CA ARG A 182 17.18 5.87 -4.63
C ARG A 182 16.99 5.41 -3.18
N LEU A 183 15.86 4.79 -2.90
CA LEU A 183 15.59 4.05 -1.68
C LEU A 183 15.90 2.58 -1.95
N ALA A 184 16.01 1.74 -0.97
CA ALA A 184 16.23 0.31 -1.17
C ALA A 184 14.95 -0.35 -1.70
N LEU A 185 14.88 -0.61 -3.03
CA LEU A 185 13.77 -1.36 -3.63
C LEU A 185 13.72 -2.79 -3.09
N GLY A 186 12.51 -3.32 -2.98
CA GLY A 186 12.30 -4.73 -2.68
C GLY A 186 12.82 -5.65 -3.79
N PRO A 187 13.11 -6.92 -3.47
CA PRO A 187 13.80 -7.84 -4.37
C PRO A 187 13.00 -8.16 -5.64
N ALA A 188 11.66 -8.21 -5.58
CA ALA A 188 10.83 -8.52 -6.73
C ALA A 188 10.88 -7.38 -7.76
N THR A 189 10.72 -6.12 -7.32
CA THR A 189 10.82 -4.95 -8.20
C THR A 189 12.22 -4.81 -8.79
N ALA A 190 13.26 -4.97 -7.97
CA ALA A 190 14.64 -4.90 -8.43
C ALA A 190 14.96 -5.96 -9.50
N ALA A 191 14.48 -7.20 -9.34
CA ALA A 191 14.68 -8.28 -10.29
C ALA A 191 14.02 -7.99 -11.65
N VAL A 192 12.78 -7.47 -11.66
CA VAL A 192 12.08 -7.10 -12.89
C VAL A 192 12.80 -5.97 -13.61
N LEU A 193 13.22 -4.92 -12.90
CA LEU A 193 13.95 -3.80 -13.50
C LEU A 193 15.27 -4.23 -14.11
N ALA A 194 16.03 -5.11 -13.45
CA ALA A 194 17.25 -5.68 -13.98
C ALA A 194 17.00 -6.50 -15.25
N ALA A 195 15.93 -7.31 -15.28
CA ALA A 195 15.58 -8.14 -16.44
C ALA A 195 15.20 -7.32 -17.69
N VAL A 196 14.62 -6.11 -17.50
CA VAL A 196 14.27 -5.20 -18.61
C VAL A 196 15.36 -4.17 -18.93
N GLY A 197 16.54 -4.28 -18.31
CA GLY A 197 17.69 -3.39 -18.56
C GLY A 197 17.51 -1.96 -18.02
N VAL A 198 16.56 -1.74 -17.13
CA VAL A 198 16.34 -0.45 -16.46
C VAL A 198 17.21 -0.41 -15.20
N THR A 199 18.31 0.35 -15.26
CA THR A 199 19.19 0.55 -14.11
C THR A 199 18.67 1.72 -13.28
N VAL A 200 18.04 1.43 -12.16
CA VAL A 200 17.77 2.42 -11.13
C VAL A 200 18.96 2.37 -10.17
N ARG A 201 19.82 3.39 -10.20
CA ARG A 201 21.02 3.45 -9.35
C ARG A 201 20.59 3.68 -7.90
N SER A 202 20.88 2.73 -7.03
CA SER A 202 20.98 2.99 -5.60
C SER A 202 22.11 3.98 -5.32
N PRO A 203 22.00 4.84 -4.32
CA PRO A 203 23.05 5.78 -3.93
C PRO A 203 24.34 5.08 -3.54
#